data_13440c33e94c6417d4be892de857e65a
#
_entry.id   13440c33e94c6417d4be892de857e65a
#
_cell.length_a   1.000
_cell.length_b   1.000
_cell.length_c   1.000
_cell.angle_alpha   90.00
_cell.angle_beta   90.00
_cell.angle_gamma   90.00
#
_symmetry.space_group_name_H-M   'P 1'
#
loop_
_entity.id
_entity.type
_entity.pdbx_description
1 polymer ?
#
loop_
_entity_poly.entity_id
_entity_poly.type
_entity_poly.pdbx_seq_one_letter_code
_entity_poly.pdbx_strand_id
1 'polypeptide(L)'
;MRCGLLGEKLGHSYSKAIHERLGGYSYELIECPRAELDAFMKGGSFDAINVTIPYKKAVIPYCAALSPIAERIGSVNAVIRQRDGSLYGDNTDAYGFMSMVKKSGVDIAGRKAIVLGSGGASATICAVLNELNAKSVAVISRSGQDNYENIHKHADAEIIVNTTPVGMYPNTGVSPVDLSVFKGCKGVLDIVYNPHRTALLMQAEALGIPCMGGLNMLVAQAKRAAELFTGTAIPDSRTDEIERELSLNMQNIVLIGMPGCGKSTIAAALGKRLNRAVRDSDEATEAQAGMSIPQIFALRGEDAFRRSETEALSKLCRQSGLIISTGGGCVTRQENYPLLHQNGIIIWLTRSIDALPTDGRPISQRSDMHALYAARKPLYERFCDIIIDNNGSVESTVESITEALK
;
A
#
# COMPACT_ATOMS: atom_id res chain seq x y z
N MET A 1 -18.63 -9.39 -23.39
CA MET A 1 -17.33 -10.04 -23.27
C MET A 1 -17.20 -10.56 -21.83
N ARG A 2 -16.91 -11.85 -21.68
CA ARG A 2 -16.78 -12.51 -20.36
C ARG A 2 -15.30 -12.52 -19.98
N CYS A 3 -14.95 -11.70 -19.01
CA CYS A 3 -13.58 -11.58 -18.54
C CYS A 3 -13.49 -11.92 -17.04
N GLY A 4 -12.31 -12.23 -16.57
CA GLY A 4 -12.13 -12.51 -15.15
C GLY A 4 -10.68 -12.74 -14.73
N LEU A 5 -10.48 -12.95 -13.43
CA LEU A 5 -9.22 -13.37 -12.83
C LEU A 5 -9.32 -14.86 -12.48
N LEU A 6 -8.48 -15.67 -13.07
CA LEU A 6 -8.34 -17.10 -12.78
C LEU A 6 -7.28 -17.34 -11.71
N GLY A 7 -7.63 -18.02 -10.64
CA GLY A 7 -6.72 -18.45 -9.58
C GLY A 7 -7.26 -19.63 -8.78
N GLU A 8 -6.47 -20.22 -7.90
CA GLU A 8 -6.93 -21.32 -7.04
C GLU A 8 -7.75 -20.80 -5.86
N LYS A 9 -7.33 -19.68 -5.28
CA LYS A 9 -8.02 -18.90 -4.23
C LYS A 9 -7.73 -17.44 -4.46
N LEU A 10 -8.76 -16.61 -4.48
CA LEU A 10 -8.63 -15.21 -4.91
C LEU A 10 -8.82 -14.17 -3.79
N GLY A 11 -9.40 -14.57 -2.65
CA GLY A 11 -9.54 -13.70 -1.48
C GLY A 11 -10.04 -12.29 -1.83
N HIS A 12 -9.39 -11.27 -1.25
CA HIS A 12 -9.68 -9.86 -1.54
C HIS A 12 -8.79 -9.37 -2.70
N SER A 13 -9.28 -9.44 -3.93
CA SER A 13 -8.58 -8.94 -5.12
C SER A 13 -9.15 -7.59 -5.58
N TYR A 14 -8.28 -6.62 -5.81
CA TYR A 14 -8.64 -5.33 -6.42
C TYR A 14 -8.84 -5.41 -7.94
N SER A 15 -8.47 -6.53 -8.59
CA SER A 15 -8.55 -6.69 -10.04
C SER A 15 -9.94 -6.39 -10.59
N LYS A 16 -11.00 -6.91 -9.94
CA LYS A 16 -12.38 -6.64 -10.36
C LYS A 16 -12.69 -5.14 -10.35
N ALA A 17 -12.40 -4.47 -9.24
CA ALA A 17 -12.67 -3.04 -9.10
C ALA A 17 -11.87 -2.18 -10.11
N ILE A 18 -10.66 -2.60 -10.47
CA ILE A 18 -9.83 -1.93 -11.47
C ILE A 18 -10.39 -2.16 -12.87
N HIS A 19 -10.67 -3.41 -13.25
CA HIS A 19 -11.17 -3.75 -14.58
C HIS A 19 -12.54 -3.16 -14.90
N GLU A 20 -13.45 -3.11 -13.91
CA GLU A 20 -14.75 -2.44 -14.04
C GLU A 20 -14.62 -0.92 -14.31
N ARG A 21 -13.50 -0.29 -13.91
CA ARG A 21 -13.20 1.12 -14.21
C ARG A 21 -12.49 1.31 -15.56
N LEU A 22 -11.76 0.30 -16.02
CA LEU A 22 -10.98 0.36 -17.25
C LEU A 22 -11.80 0.06 -18.50
N GLY A 23 -12.84 -0.78 -18.42
CA GLY A 23 -13.57 -1.22 -19.57
C GLY A 23 -15.06 -1.45 -19.33
N GLY A 24 -15.86 -1.42 -20.43
CA GLY A 24 -17.29 -1.72 -20.41
C GLY A 24 -17.62 -3.22 -20.49
N TYR A 25 -16.87 -4.08 -19.79
CA TYR A 25 -17.07 -5.53 -19.76
C TYR A 25 -17.27 -6.03 -18.33
N SER A 26 -17.95 -7.18 -18.19
CA SER A 26 -18.06 -7.86 -16.89
C SER A 26 -16.73 -8.51 -16.53
N TYR A 27 -16.33 -8.42 -15.25
CA TYR A 27 -15.12 -9.04 -14.76
C TYR A 27 -15.40 -9.85 -13.49
N GLU A 28 -15.11 -11.14 -13.54
CA GLU A 28 -15.43 -12.07 -12.47
C GLU A 28 -14.16 -12.61 -11.78
N LEU A 29 -14.29 -12.99 -10.52
CA LEU A 29 -13.25 -13.74 -9.82
C LEU A 29 -13.55 -15.24 -10.01
N ILE A 30 -12.66 -15.97 -10.69
CA ILE A 30 -12.84 -17.35 -11.09
C ILE A 30 -11.91 -18.21 -10.24
N GLU A 31 -12.44 -18.76 -9.15
CA GLU A 31 -11.73 -19.73 -8.35
C GLU A 31 -11.87 -21.12 -9.01
N CYS A 32 -10.74 -21.72 -9.35
CA CYS A 32 -10.68 -22.99 -10.07
C CYS A 32 -9.69 -23.94 -9.35
N PRO A 33 -10.14 -25.07 -8.82
CA PRO A 33 -9.23 -26.08 -8.29
C PRO A 33 -8.30 -26.64 -9.36
N ARG A 34 -7.09 -27.05 -8.98
CA ARG A 34 -6.09 -27.56 -9.95
C ARG A 34 -6.61 -28.70 -10.84
N ALA A 35 -7.42 -29.59 -10.28
CA ALA A 35 -8.01 -30.68 -11.01
C ALA A 35 -8.98 -30.26 -12.12
N GLU A 36 -9.56 -29.06 -12.03
CA GLU A 36 -10.56 -28.55 -12.97
C GLU A 36 -9.94 -27.62 -14.02
N LEU A 37 -8.66 -27.23 -13.89
CA LEU A 37 -8.01 -26.29 -14.78
C LEU A 37 -8.06 -26.73 -16.25
N ASP A 38 -7.82 -28.01 -16.53
CA ASP A 38 -7.82 -28.55 -17.90
C ASP A 38 -9.21 -28.43 -18.54
N ALA A 39 -10.25 -28.83 -17.82
CA ALA A 39 -11.63 -28.69 -18.27
C ALA A 39 -12.03 -27.22 -18.48
N PHE A 40 -11.64 -26.34 -17.57
CA PHE A 40 -11.90 -24.90 -17.67
C PHE A 40 -11.24 -24.29 -18.90
N MET A 41 -9.96 -24.55 -19.12
CA MET A 41 -9.20 -23.96 -20.23
C MET A 41 -9.69 -24.47 -21.61
N LYS A 42 -10.04 -25.76 -21.72
CA LYS A 42 -10.58 -26.38 -22.93
C LYS A 42 -12.07 -26.07 -23.16
N GLY A 43 -12.84 -25.92 -22.09
CA GLY A 43 -14.28 -25.67 -22.14
C GLY A 43 -14.68 -24.31 -22.70
N GLY A 44 -13.78 -23.34 -22.74
CA GLY A 44 -13.93 -22.10 -23.49
C GLY A 44 -15.01 -21.14 -23.00
N SER A 45 -15.31 -21.11 -21.71
CA SER A 45 -16.38 -20.26 -21.17
C SER A 45 -16.01 -18.79 -20.95
N PHE A 46 -14.85 -18.33 -21.44
CA PHE A 46 -14.34 -16.97 -21.33
C PHE A 46 -13.87 -16.41 -22.67
N ASP A 47 -13.89 -15.08 -22.80
CA ASP A 47 -13.30 -14.36 -23.93
C ASP A 47 -11.86 -13.95 -23.61
N ALA A 48 -11.61 -13.47 -22.38
CA ALA A 48 -10.28 -13.13 -21.89
C ALA A 48 -10.18 -13.25 -20.38
N ILE A 49 -9.02 -13.68 -19.87
CA ILE A 49 -8.78 -13.82 -18.45
C ILE A 49 -7.38 -13.31 -18.04
N ASN A 50 -7.31 -12.70 -16.86
CA ASN A 50 -6.06 -12.63 -16.15
C ASN A 50 -5.83 -13.95 -15.39
N VAL A 51 -4.56 -14.28 -15.19
CA VAL A 51 -4.15 -15.51 -14.51
C VAL A 51 -3.21 -15.17 -13.35
N THR A 52 -3.52 -15.70 -12.17
CA THR A 52 -2.66 -15.52 -11.00
C THR A 52 -2.17 -16.88 -10.46
N ILE A 53 -1.50 -16.83 -9.31
CA ILE A 53 -0.96 -18.03 -8.64
C ILE A 53 -2.08 -19.05 -8.40
N PRO A 54 -1.81 -20.37 -8.67
CA PRO A 54 -0.52 -20.93 -9.08
C PRO A 54 -0.43 -21.19 -10.60
N TYR A 55 -1.32 -20.61 -11.41
CA TYR A 55 -1.60 -21.05 -12.78
C TYR A 55 -0.79 -20.36 -13.88
N LYS A 56 0.01 -19.31 -13.58
CA LYS A 56 0.76 -18.52 -14.58
C LYS A 56 1.66 -19.34 -15.52
N LYS A 57 2.17 -20.49 -15.06
CA LYS A 57 2.93 -21.45 -15.90
C LYS A 57 2.03 -22.55 -16.46
N ALA A 58 1.03 -22.97 -15.68
CA ALA A 58 0.15 -24.09 -16.04
C ALA A 58 -0.73 -23.79 -17.24
N VAL A 59 -1.03 -22.52 -17.53
CA VAL A 59 -1.86 -22.12 -18.69
C VAL A 59 -1.09 -22.06 -20.01
N ILE A 60 0.23 -22.05 -19.98
CA ILE A 60 1.08 -21.95 -21.19
C ILE A 60 0.76 -23.02 -22.23
N PRO A 61 0.62 -24.33 -21.87
CA PRO A 61 0.33 -25.38 -22.85
C PRO A 61 -1.00 -25.24 -23.59
N TYR A 62 -1.93 -24.41 -23.11
CA TYR A 62 -3.20 -24.14 -23.76
C TYR A 62 -3.13 -22.99 -24.76
N CYS A 63 -2.08 -22.19 -24.73
CA CYS A 63 -1.88 -21.06 -25.62
C CYS A 63 -1.26 -21.52 -26.95
N ALA A 64 -1.91 -21.21 -28.07
CA ALA A 64 -1.36 -21.50 -29.41
C ALA A 64 -0.18 -20.56 -29.76
N ALA A 65 -0.15 -19.38 -29.17
CA ALA A 65 0.94 -18.43 -29.31
C ALA A 65 1.14 -17.62 -28.02
N LEU A 66 2.36 -17.17 -27.80
CA LEU A 66 2.76 -16.32 -26.68
C LEU A 66 3.31 -15.00 -27.19
N SER A 67 3.20 -13.96 -26.37
CA SER A 67 3.98 -12.74 -26.61
C SER A 67 5.47 -13.01 -26.39
N PRO A 68 6.36 -12.25 -27.04
CA PRO A 68 7.82 -12.42 -26.86
C PRO A 68 8.25 -12.30 -25.39
N ILE A 69 7.60 -11.45 -24.61
CA ILE A 69 7.89 -11.29 -23.20
C ILE A 69 7.39 -12.48 -22.37
N ALA A 70 6.21 -13.00 -22.66
CA ALA A 70 5.67 -14.17 -21.96
C ALA A 70 6.50 -15.43 -22.23
N GLU A 71 6.97 -15.60 -23.47
CA GLU A 71 7.86 -16.69 -23.88
C GLU A 71 9.20 -16.61 -23.17
N ARG A 72 9.85 -15.45 -23.17
CA ARG A 72 11.14 -15.21 -22.52
C ARG A 72 11.08 -15.44 -21.01
N ILE A 73 9.99 -15.03 -20.35
CA ILE A 73 9.79 -15.18 -18.88
C ILE A 73 9.34 -16.61 -18.53
N GLY A 74 8.67 -17.31 -19.45
CA GLY A 74 8.01 -18.59 -19.17
C GLY A 74 6.85 -18.46 -18.18
N SER A 75 6.08 -17.36 -18.29
CA SER A 75 4.94 -17.05 -17.39
C SER A 75 3.92 -16.20 -18.10
N VAL A 76 2.65 -16.58 -17.98
CA VAL A 76 1.49 -15.92 -18.59
C VAL A 76 0.57 -15.44 -17.48
N ASN A 77 0.16 -14.17 -17.50
CA ASN A 77 -0.83 -13.61 -16.58
C ASN A 77 -2.05 -13.01 -17.30
N ALA A 78 -2.07 -13.05 -18.65
CA ALA A 78 -3.22 -12.69 -19.46
C ALA A 78 -3.40 -13.69 -20.60
N VAL A 79 -4.62 -14.24 -20.77
CA VAL A 79 -4.98 -15.15 -21.85
C VAL A 79 -6.18 -14.59 -22.59
N ILE A 80 -6.07 -14.48 -23.90
CA ILE A 80 -7.09 -13.90 -24.78
C ILE A 80 -7.50 -14.93 -25.83
N ARG A 81 -8.80 -15.12 -26.01
CA ARG A 81 -9.34 -15.94 -27.08
C ARG A 81 -9.34 -15.16 -28.39
N GLN A 82 -8.70 -15.74 -29.39
CA GLN A 82 -8.63 -15.17 -30.74
C GLN A 82 -9.92 -15.49 -31.52
N ARG A 83 -10.12 -14.83 -32.66
CA ARG A 83 -11.31 -15.01 -33.51
C ARG A 83 -11.46 -16.45 -34.04
N ASP A 84 -10.37 -17.17 -34.21
CA ASP A 84 -10.34 -18.59 -34.63
C ASP A 84 -10.55 -19.58 -33.48
N GLY A 85 -10.77 -19.07 -32.26
CA GLY A 85 -10.96 -19.86 -31.04
C GLY A 85 -9.66 -20.24 -30.33
N SER A 86 -8.50 -20.02 -30.94
CA SER A 86 -7.20 -20.26 -30.29
C SER A 86 -6.94 -19.30 -29.11
N LEU A 87 -6.04 -19.67 -28.23
CA LEU A 87 -5.67 -18.84 -27.08
C LEU A 87 -4.30 -18.19 -27.31
N TYR A 88 -4.22 -16.90 -27.02
CA TYR A 88 -2.98 -16.12 -27.00
C TYR A 88 -2.62 -15.75 -25.56
N GLY A 89 -1.35 -15.98 -25.17
CA GLY A 89 -0.84 -15.70 -23.83
C GLY A 89 0.09 -14.51 -23.80
N ASP A 90 -0.07 -13.63 -22.82
CA ASP A 90 0.81 -12.47 -22.58
C ASP A 90 1.19 -12.35 -21.11
N ASN A 91 2.21 -11.53 -20.82
CA ASN A 91 2.63 -11.20 -19.45
C ASN A 91 2.56 -9.67 -19.24
N THR A 92 1.42 -9.21 -18.74
CA THR A 92 1.19 -7.79 -18.48
C THR A 92 1.84 -7.29 -17.18
N ASP A 93 2.33 -8.19 -16.29
CA ASP A 93 3.10 -7.80 -15.11
C ASP A 93 4.41 -7.09 -15.51
N ALA A 94 5.01 -7.49 -16.64
CA ALA A 94 6.20 -6.83 -17.16
C ALA A 94 5.92 -5.36 -17.53
N TYR A 95 4.80 -5.11 -18.20
CA TYR A 95 4.35 -3.74 -18.51
C TYR A 95 4.06 -2.97 -17.21
N GLY A 96 3.39 -3.60 -16.26
CA GLY A 96 3.11 -2.98 -14.96
C GLY A 96 4.36 -2.56 -14.22
N PHE A 97 5.38 -3.42 -14.18
CA PHE A 97 6.64 -3.09 -13.51
C PHE A 97 7.44 -2.02 -14.27
N MET A 98 7.46 -2.04 -15.62
CA MET A 98 8.04 -0.94 -16.41
C MET A 98 7.39 0.40 -16.11
N SER A 99 6.05 0.43 -16.01
CA SER A 99 5.30 1.64 -15.62
C SER A 99 5.71 2.14 -14.24
N MET A 100 5.82 1.23 -13.28
CA MET A 100 6.26 1.54 -11.92
C MET A 100 7.67 2.13 -11.89
N VAL A 101 8.64 1.53 -12.61
CA VAL A 101 10.00 2.08 -12.74
C VAL A 101 9.98 3.47 -13.33
N LYS A 102 9.27 3.67 -14.46
CA LYS A 102 9.15 4.98 -15.11
C LYS A 102 8.57 6.04 -14.16
N LYS A 103 7.50 5.71 -13.45
CA LYS A 103 6.82 6.64 -12.54
C LYS A 103 7.64 6.95 -11.29
N SER A 104 8.41 5.99 -10.79
CA SER A 104 9.27 6.16 -9.61
C SER A 104 10.45 7.12 -9.84
N GLY A 105 10.84 7.36 -11.08
CA GLY A 105 12.05 8.10 -11.42
C GLY A 105 13.35 7.37 -11.09
N VAL A 106 13.29 6.09 -10.68
CA VAL A 106 14.48 5.28 -10.39
C VAL A 106 15.16 4.89 -11.70
N ASP A 107 16.41 5.33 -11.86
CA ASP A 107 17.23 4.97 -13.01
C ASP A 107 17.86 3.59 -12.81
N ILE A 108 17.62 2.66 -13.73
CA ILE A 108 18.07 1.26 -13.67
C ILE A 108 19.34 1.03 -14.49
N ALA A 109 19.52 1.82 -15.57
CA ALA A 109 20.57 1.55 -16.54
C ALA A 109 21.98 1.60 -15.92
N GLY A 110 22.79 0.56 -16.20
CA GLY A 110 24.16 0.44 -15.70
C GLY A 110 24.31 0.18 -14.20
N ARG A 111 23.21 -0.04 -13.45
CA ARG A 111 23.22 -0.25 -12.00
C ARG A 111 23.13 -1.72 -11.63
N LYS A 112 23.75 -2.09 -10.52
CA LYS A 112 23.59 -3.41 -9.90
C LYS A 112 22.26 -3.45 -9.15
N ALA A 113 21.39 -4.40 -9.50
CA ALA A 113 20.11 -4.62 -8.86
C ALA A 113 20.10 -5.94 -8.05
N ILE A 114 19.41 -5.94 -6.92
CA ILE A 114 19.01 -7.16 -6.22
C ILE A 114 17.48 -7.28 -6.20
N VAL A 115 17.00 -8.50 -6.41
CA VAL A 115 15.59 -8.87 -6.36
C VAL A 115 15.40 -9.80 -5.16
N LEU A 116 14.63 -9.34 -4.18
CA LEU A 116 14.33 -10.10 -2.98
C LEU A 116 13.13 -11.03 -3.26
N GLY A 117 13.37 -12.33 -3.15
CA GLY A 117 12.40 -13.38 -3.46
C GLY A 117 12.61 -14.04 -4.81
N SER A 118 12.25 -15.33 -4.90
CA SER A 118 12.33 -16.17 -6.10
C SER A 118 10.95 -16.68 -6.57
N GLY A 119 9.87 -15.95 -6.22
CA GLY A 119 8.50 -16.29 -6.57
C GLY A 119 8.12 -15.94 -8.01
N GLY A 120 6.84 -16.08 -8.36
CA GLY A 120 6.34 -15.89 -9.73
C GLY A 120 6.58 -14.49 -10.32
N ALA A 121 6.57 -13.44 -9.51
CA ALA A 121 6.88 -12.08 -9.98
C ALA A 121 8.38 -11.84 -10.20
N SER A 122 9.25 -12.53 -9.47
CA SER A 122 10.71 -12.34 -9.52
C SER A 122 11.26 -12.54 -10.93
N ALA A 123 10.84 -13.58 -11.64
CA ALA A 123 11.29 -13.86 -13.01
C ALA A 123 10.90 -12.73 -13.96
N THR A 124 9.69 -12.21 -13.85
CA THR A 124 9.20 -11.07 -14.63
C THR A 124 10.05 -9.83 -14.36
N ILE A 125 10.29 -9.53 -13.10
CA ILE A 125 11.05 -8.34 -12.68
C ILE A 125 12.53 -8.45 -13.13
N CYS A 126 13.16 -9.61 -13.00
CA CYS A 126 14.51 -9.83 -13.51
C CYS A 126 14.60 -9.62 -15.03
N ALA A 127 13.60 -10.11 -15.80
CA ALA A 127 13.54 -9.89 -17.23
C ALA A 127 13.43 -8.40 -17.60
N VAL A 128 12.58 -7.66 -16.89
CA VAL A 128 12.42 -6.21 -17.12
C VAL A 128 13.67 -5.43 -16.70
N LEU A 129 14.30 -5.75 -15.56
CA LEU A 129 15.56 -5.10 -15.15
C LEU A 129 16.66 -5.28 -16.19
N ASN A 130 16.77 -6.49 -16.76
CA ASN A 130 17.73 -6.74 -17.85
C ASN A 130 17.37 -5.96 -19.13
N GLU A 131 16.09 -5.85 -19.47
CA GLU A 131 15.61 -5.06 -20.62
C GLU A 131 15.90 -3.56 -20.43
N LEU A 132 15.85 -3.07 -19.18
CA LEU A 132 16.23 -1.72 -18.78
C LEU A 132 17.74 -1.53 -18.64
N ASN A 133 18.54 -2.49 -19.12
CA ASN A 133 20.00 -2.47 -19.11
C ASN A 133 20.62 -2.35 -17.70
N ALA A 134 20.06 -3.04 -16.70
CA ALA A 134 20.73 -3.21 -15.41
C ALA A 134 22.13 -3.84 -15.64
N LYS A 135 23.15 -3.35 -14.92
CA LYS A 135 24.53 -3.87 -15.02
C LYS A 135 24.60 -5.36 -14.64
N SER A 136 23.86 -5.72 -13.60
CA SER A 136 23.70 -7.10 -13.13
C SER A 136 22.45 -7.20 -12.25
N VAL A 137 21.82 -8.38 -12.23
CA VAL A 137 20.66 -8.68 -11.41
C VAL A 137 20.97 -9.94 -10.59
N ALA A 138 20.93 -9.84 -9.26
CA ALA A 138 21.06 -10.98 -8.36
C ALA A 138 19.73 -11.23 -7.65
N VAL A 139 19.34 -12.50 -7.51
CA VAL A 139 18.11 -12.90 -6.81
C VAL A 139 18.47 -13.41 -5.43
N ILE A 140 17.98 -12.75 -4.41
CA ILE A 140 18.16 -13.13 -3.01
C ILE A 140 16.95 -13.92 -2.54
N SER A 141 17.13 -15.17 -2.15
CA SER A 141 16.05 -16.03 -1.66
C SER A 141 16.47 -16.93 -0.52
N ARG A 142 15.53 -17.46 0.24
CA ARG A 142 15.78 -18.30 1.42
C ARG A 142 16.59 -19.56 1.12
N SER A 143 16.44 -20.13 -0.07
CA SER A 143 17.07 -21.39 -0.52
C SER A 143 18.00 -21.19 -1.72
N GLY A 144 18.28 -19.95 -2.13
CA GLY A 144 19.18 -19.64 -3.24
C GLY A 144 20.65 -19.69 -2.83
N GLN A 145 21.54 -19.69 -3.85
CA GLN A 145 22.97 -19.51 -3.64
C GLN A 145 23.25 -18.15 -2.99
N ASP A 146 22.56 -17.10 -3.46
CA ASP A 146 22.50 -15.80 -2.80
C ASP A 146 21.26 -15.76 -1.92
N ASN A 147 21.47 -15.55 -0.62
CA ASN A 147 20.43 -15.62 0.38
C ASN A 147 20.57 -14.50 1.44
N TYR A 148 19.66 -14.43 2.37
CA TYR A 148 19.64 -13.36 3.37
C TYR A 148 20.81 -13.42 4.36
N GLU A 149 21.47 -14.60 4.55
CA GLU A 149 22.62 -14.74 5.43
C GLU A 149 23.90 -14.17 4.78
N ASN A 150 24.00 -14.29 3.45
CA ASN A 150 25.15 -13.82 2.70
C ASN A 150 24.90 -12.53 1.89
N ILE A 151 23.81 -11.82 2.16
CA ILE A 151 23.39 -10.60 1.43
C ILE A 151 24.46 -9.50 1.45
N HIS A 152 25.35 -9.51 2.43
CA HIS A 152 26.48 -8.58 2.54
C HIS A 152 27.40 -8.64 1.31
N LYS A 153 27.45 -9.74 0.55
CA LYS A 153 28.17 -9.85 -0.73
C LYS A 153 27.62 -8.92 -1.82
N HIS A 154 26.41 -8.42 -1.62
CA HIS A 154 25.72 -7.51 -2.51
C HIS A 154 25.53 -6.11 -1.90
N ALA A 155 26.34 -5.74 -0.88
CA ALA A 155 26.28 -4.43 -0.22
C ALA A 155 26.53 -3.25 -1.19
N ASP A 156 27.08 -3.52 -2.37
CA ASP A 156 27.28 -2.59 -3.49
C ASP A 156 26.05 -2.47 -4.41
N ALA A 157 24.93 -3.13 -4.09
CA ALA A 157 23.70 -2.99 -4.87
C ALA A 157 23.16 -1.55 -4.79
N GLU A 158 22.79 -1.02 -5.95
CA GLU A 158 22.26 0.33 -6.08
C GLU A 158 20.73 0.32 -6.20
N ILE A 159 20.13 -0.78 -6.65
CA ILE A 159 18.68 -0.95 -6.80
C ILE A 159 18.23 -2.17 -6.01
N ILE A 160 17.18 -1.99 -5.22
CA ILE A 160 16.58 -3.05 -4.42
C ILE A 160 15.12 -3.20 -4.82
N VAL A 161 14.72 -4.41 -5.22
CA VAL A 161 13.33 -4.71 -5.59
C VAL A 161 12.81 -5.82 -4.71
N ASN A 162 11.78 -5.52 -3.90
CA ASN A 162 11.09 -6.54 -3.10
C ASN A 162 9.99 -7.21 -3.93
N THR A 163 10.08 -8.53 -4.07
CA THR A 163 9.06 -9.40 -4.69
C THR A 163 8.52 -10.43 -3.72
N THR A 164 8.84 -10.29 -2.44
CA THR A 164 8.34 -11.16 -1.37
C THR A 164 7.05 -10.60 -0.75
N PRO A 165 6.26 -11.42 -0.04
CA PRO A 165 5.14 -10.92 0.75
C PRO A 165 5.55 -10.30 2.10
N VAL A 166 6.85 -10.14 2.38
CA VAL A 166 7.33 -9.55 3.64
C VAL A 166 6.90 -8.09 3.72
N GLY A 167 6.28 -7.71 4.82
CA GLY A 167 5.73 -6.36 5.03
C GLY A 167 4.31 -6.16 4.51
N MET A 168 3.73 -7.15 3.79
CA MET A 168 2.35 -7.12 3.31
C MET A 168 1.36 -7.37 4.46
N TYR A 169 0.22 -6.72 4.41
CA TYR A 169 -0.91 -7.00 5.31
C TYR A 169 -1.27 -8.51 5.32
N PRO A 170 -1.56 -9.12 6.49
CA PRO A 170 -1.67 -8.50 7.81
C PRO A 170 -0.35 -8.35 8.59
N ASN A 171 0.77 -8.88 8.06
CA ASN A 171 2.08 -8.92 8.73
C ASN A 171 2.92 -7.67 8.38
N THR A 172 2.37 -6.48 8.63
CA THR A 172 3.02 -5.20 8.36
C THR A 172 4.13 -4.88 9.38
N GLY A 173 4.96 -3.89 9.07
CA GLY A 173 6.01 -3.40 10.00
C GLY A 173 7.31 -4.20 9.96
N VAL A 174 7.40 -5.20 9.09
CA VAL A 174 8.63 -6.00 8.89
C VAL A 174 9.24 -5.68 7.54
N SER A 175 10.54 -5.48 7.51
CA SER A 175 11.33 -5.29 6.28
C SER A 175 12.09 -6.57 5.94
N PRO A 176 12.21 -6.96 4.66
CA PRO A 176 13.00 -8.11 4.25
C PRO A 176 14.50 -7.91 4.42
N VAL A 177 14.97 -6.66 4.42
CA VAL A 177 16.39 -6.29 4.58
C VAL A 177 16.51 -4.96 5.36
N ASP A 178 17.70 -4.72 5.90
CA ASP A 178 18.09 -3.43 6.44
C ASP A 178 18.80 -2.63 5.34
N LEU A 179 18.22 -1.50 4.92
CA LEU A 179 18.77 -0.64 3.87
C LEU A 179 20.10 0.01 4.27
N SER A 180 20.42 0.10 5.55
CA SER A 180 21.68 0.64 6.03
C SER A 180 22.91 -0.15 5.55
N VAL A 181 22.72 -1.40 5.15
CA VAL A 181 23.77 -2.26 4.55
C VAL A 181 24.17 -1.77 3.17
N PHE A 182 23.26 -1.16 2.41
CA PHE A 182 23.44 -0.77 1.01
C PHE A 182 23.78 0.71 0.88
N LYS A 183 25.02 1.08 1.20
CA LYS A 183 25.44 2.51 1.24
C LYS A 183 25.33 3.24 -0.09
N GLY A 184 25.34 2.52 -1.22
CA GLY A 184 25.19 3.06 -2.57
C GLY A 184 23.79 2.96 -3.14
N CYS A 185 22.78 2.60 -2.33
CA CYS A 185 21.41 2.44 -2.80
C CYS A 185 20.84 3.75 -3.35
N LYS A 186 20.28 3.67 -4.57
CA LYS A 186 19.72 4.79 -5.33
C LYS A 186 18.24 4.63 -5.68
N GLY A 187 17.69 3.45 -5.39
CA GLY A 187 16.28 3.19 -5.67
C GLY A 187 15.77 1.94 -4.98
N VAL A 188 14.57 2.03 -4.43
CA VAL A 188 13.86 0.92 -3.78
C VAL A 188 12.46 0.78 -4.38
N LEU A 189 12.17 -0.41 -4.91
CA LEU A 189 10.87 -0.73 -5.48
C LEU A 189 10.27 -1.91 -4.71
N ASP A 190 9.02 -1.80 -4.30
CA ASP A 190 8.32 -2.86 -3.57
C ASP A 190 7.01 -3.20 -4.26
N ILE A 191 6.84 -4.43 -4.77
CA ILE A 191 5.60 -4.81 -5.44
C ILE A 191 4.42 -5.00 -4.48
N VAL A 192 4.64 -4.94 -3.18
CA VAL A 192 3.58 -4.88 -2.18
C VAL A 192 2.85 -3.53 -2.31
N TYR A 193 1.52 -3.58 -2.34
CA TYR A 193 0.66 -2.40 -2.45
C TYR A 193 -0.24 -2.18 -1.22
N ASN A 194 -0.28 -3.13 -0.30
CA ASN A 194 -1.00 -3.03 0.96
C ASN A 194 -0.14 -3.58 2.11
N PRO A 195 0.34 -2.73 3.01
CA PRO A 195 0.05 -1.30 3.20
C PRO A 195 0.62 -0.42 2.07
N HIS A 196 0.20 0.84 2.03
CA HIS A 196 0.68 1.81 1.04
C HIS A 196 2.19 2.04 1.14
N ARG A 197 2.74 2.06 2.36
CA ARG A 197 4.18 2.12 2.67
C ARG A 197 4.58 0.90 3.50
N THR A 198 5.36 0.00 2.92
CA THR A 198 5.96 -1.09 3.69
C THR A 198 7.08 -0.57 4.60
N ALA A 199 7.53 -1.38 5.56
CA ALA A 199 8.67 -1.01 6.39
C ALA A 199 9.95 -0.78 5.55
N LEU A 200 10.10 -1.48 4.42
CA LEU A 200 11.19 -1.26 3.47
C LEU A 200 11.12 0.12 2.83
N LEU A 201 9.93 0.53 2.36
CA LEU A 201 9.72 1.86 1.77
C LEU A 201 9.91 2.97 2.79
N MET A 202 9.42 2.80 4.02
CA MET A 202 9.63 3.77 5.10
C MET A 202 11.11 3.93 5.47
N GLN A 203 11.93 2.87 5.39
CA GLN A 203 13.38 3.00 5.53
C GLN A 203 13.99 3.82 4.38
N ALA A 204 13.54 3.58 3.14
CA ALA A 204 14.00 4.32 1.98
C ALA A 204 13.65 5.82 2.10
N GLU A 205 12.41 6.16 2.47
CA GLU A 205 11.98 7.53 2.73
C GLU A 205 12.86 8.21 3.80
N ALA A 206 13.11 7.53 4.92
CA ALA A 206 13.93 8.06 6.02
C ALA A 206 15.40 8.30 5.61
N LEU A 207 15.90 7.55 4.62
CA LEU A 207 17.25 7.70 4.04
C LEU A 207 17.29 8.64 2.84
N GLY A 208 16.15 9.21 2.42
CA GLY A 208 16.05 10.06 1.24
C GLY A 208 16.27 9.31 -0.08
N ILE A 209 16.06 7.99 -0.10
CA ILE A 209 16.24 7.15 -1.29
C ILE A 209 14.91 7.14 -2.07
N PRO A 210 14.92 7.44 -3.39
CA PRO A 210 13.74 7.31 -4.25
C PRO A 210 13.12 5.92 -4.13
N CYS A 211 11.82 5.86 -3.87
CA CYS A 211 11.13 4.59 -3.68
C CYS A 211 9.68 4.63 -4.17
N MET A 212 9.13 3.46 -4.48
CA MET A 212 7.74 3.31 -4.89
C MET A 212 7.16 1.95 -4.50
N GLY A 213 5.86 1.95 -4.08
CA GLY A 213 5.07 0.75 -3.81
C GLY A 213 4.32 0.22 -5.04
N GLY A 214 3.79 -1.00 -4.92
CA GLY A 214 3.27 -1.80 -6.03
C GLY A 214 1.92 -1.37 -6.61
N LEU A 215 1.27 -0.33 -6.10
CA LEU A 215 -0.08 0.06 -6.56
C LEU A 215 -0.08 0.47 -8.04
N ASN A 216 0.92 1.23 -8.48
CA ASN A 216 1.06 1.58 -9.90
C ASN A 216 1.21 0.33 -10.78
N MET A 217 2.07 -0.61 -10.39
CA MET A 217 2.23 -1.88 -11.10
C MET A 217 0.90 -2.63 -11.21
N LEU A 218 0.13 -2.68 -10.13
CA LEU A 218 -1.17 -3.35 -10.08
C LEU A 218 -2.17 -2.74 -11.07
N VAL A 219 -2.25 -1.42 -11.15
CA VAL A 219 -3.19 -0.73 -12.07
C VAL A 219 -2.69 -0.79 -13.51
N ALA A 220 -1.41 -0.55 -13.75
CA ALA A 220 -0.85 -0.53 -15.09
C ALA A 220 -0.89 -1.91 -15.79
N GLN A 221 -0.64 -3.01 -15.06
CA GLN A 221 -0.78 -4.36 -15.63
C GLN A 221 -2.24 -4.66 -16.01
N ALA A 222 -3.20 -4.18 -15.21
CA ALA A 222 -4.61 -4.36 -15.50
C ALA A 222 -5.06 -3.52 -16.71
N LYS A 223 -4.55 -2.27 -16.83
CA LYS A 223 -4.73 -1.45 -18.04
C LYS A 223 -4.26 -2.20 -19.29
N ARG A 224 -3.02 -2.73 -19.25
CA ARG A 224 -2.47 -3.47 -20.38
C ARG A 224 -3.32 -4.70 -20.73
N ALA A 225 -3.78 -5.44 -19.72
CA ALA A 225 -4.69 -6.55 -19.93
C ALA A 225 -6.02 -6.09 -20.57
N ALA A 226 -6.61 -5.01 -20.09
CA ALA A 226 -7.85 -4.45 -20.65
C ALA A 226 -7.68 -4.00 -22.13
N GLU A 227 -6.54 -3.41 -22.48
CA GLU A 227 -6.20 -3.08 -23.86
C GLU A 227 -6.12 -4.32 -24.76
N LEU A 228 -5.51 -5.40 -24.26
CA LEU A 228 -5.46 -6.68 -24.98
C LEU A 228 -6.84 -7.32 -25.12
N PHE A 229 -7.68 -7.24 -24.10
CA PHE A 229 -9.03 -7.80 -24.08
C PHE A 229 -9.95 -7.10 -25.10
N THR A 230 -9.88 -5.77 -25.13
CA THR A 230 -10.79 -4.94 -25.95
C THR A 230 -10.23 -4.55 -27.32
N GLY A 231 -8.93 -4.68 -27.52
CA GLY A 231 -8.24 -4.15 -28.70
C GLY A 231 -8.21 -2.60 -28.75
N THR A 232 -8.55 -1.93 -27.66
CA THR A 232 -8.65 -0.45 -27.60
C THR A 232 -7.60 0.12 -26.65
N ALA A 233 -6.84 1.11 -27.10
CA ALA A 233 -5.87 1.81 -26.25
C ALA A 233 -6.56 2.62 -25.15
N ILE A 234 -6.01 2.57 -23.94
CA ILE A 234 -6.51 3.29 -22.77
C ILE A 234 -5.47 4.37 -22.40
N PRO A 235 -5.86 5.63 -22.24
CA PRO A 235 -4.94 6.72 -21.89
C PRO A 235 -4.27 6.47 -20.52
N ASP A 236 -3.00 6.88 -20.38
CA ASP A 236 -2.27 6.77 -19.12
C ASP A 236 -2.90 7.58 -17.98
N SER A 237 -3.55 8.71 -18.31
CA SER A 237 -4.32 9.50 -17.34
C SER A 237 -5.41 8.70 -16.63
N ARG A 238 -6.00 7.69 -17.30
CA ARG A 238 -6.98 6.79 -16.67
C ARG A 238 -6.36 5.90 -15.61
N THR A 239 -5.11 5.48 -15.84
CA THR A 239 -4.33 4.73 -14.83
C THR A 239 -4.07 5.60 -13.60
N ASP A 240 -3.65 6.85 -13.80
CA ASP A 240 -3.38 7.78 -12.70
C ASP A 240 -4.64 8.10 -11.87
N GLU A 241 -5.78 8.23 -12.53
CA GLU A 241 -7.08 8.40 -11.88
C GLU A 241 -7.44 7.21 -10.98
N ILE A 242 -7.37 6.00 -11.54
CA ILE A 242 -7.71 4.77 -10.81
C ILE A 242 -6.74 4.53 -9.65
N GLU A 243 -5.44 4.76 -9.86
CA GLU A 243 -4.43 4.63 -8.82
C GLU A 243 -4.69 5.59 -7.67
N ARG A 244 -4.99 6.87 -7.96
CA ARG A 244 -5.32 7.88 -6.96
C ARG A 244 -6.57 7.51 -6.16
N GLU A 245 -7.65 7.11 -6.84
CA GLU A 245 -8.88 6.66 -6.18
C GLU A 245 -8.65 5.45 -5.27
N LEU A 246 -7.91 4.45 -5.75
CA LEU A 246 -7.61 3.25 -4.96
C LEU A 246 -6.70 3.59 -3.77
N SER A 247 -5.65 4.38 -4.00
CA SER A 247 -4.76 4.84 -2.94
C SER A 247 -5.56 5.53 -1.84
N LEU A 248 -6.41 6.48 -2.22
CA LEU A 248 -7.24 7.20 -1.26
C LEU A 248 -8.20 6.25 -0.51
N ASN A 249 -8.83 5.30 -1.21
CA ASN A 249 -9.77 4.35 -0.59
C ASN A 249 -9.08 3.35 0.33
N MET A 250 -7.84 3.00 0.07
CA MET A 250 -7.06 2.07 0.89
C MET A 250 -6.42 2.73 2.10
N GLN A 251 -6.00 3.98 1.98
CA GLN A 251 -5.36 4.70 3.08
C GLN A 251 -6.36 5.13 4.15
N ASN A 252 -5.90 5.15 5.38
CA ASN A 252 -6.60 5.74 6.51
C ASN A 252 -6.39 7.26 6.49
N ILE A 253 -7.39 8.01 6.96
CA ILE A 253 -7.25 9.43 7.25
C ILE A 253 -7.07 9.56 8.76
N VAL A 254 -5.88 9.98 9.18
CA VAL A 254 -5.52 10.05 10.60
C VAL A 254 -5.52 11.50 11.05
N LEU A 255 -6.38 11.83 12.01
CA LEU A 255 -6.48 13.17 12.57
C LEU A 255 -5.65 13.28 13.84
N ILE A 256 -4.63 14.14 13.83
CA ILE A 256 -3.80 14.49 15.00
C ILE A 256 -4.01 15.96 15.38
N GLY A 257 -3.60 16.35 16.59
CA GLY A 257 -3.70 17.73 17.08
C GLY A 257 -3.99 17.80 18.58
N MET A 258 -4.03 19.01 19.11
CA MET A 258 -4.21 19.26 20.55
C MET A 258 -5.48 18.62 21.11
N PRO A 259 -5.49 18.26 22.39
CA PRO A 259 -6.73 17.88 23.07
C PRO A 259 -7.78 19.00 22.94
N GLY A 260 -9.00 18.65 22.55
CA GLY A 260 -10.07 19.63 22.38
C GLY A 260 -10.10 20.40 21.06
N CYS A 261 -9.17 20.18 20.14
CA CYS A 261 -9.19 20.86 18.85
C CYS A 261 -10.28 20.38 17.88
N GLY A 262 -11.14 19.42 18.27
CA GLY A 262 -12.30 19.00 17.48
C GLY A 262 -12.11 17.75 16.61
N LYS A 263 -11.02 16.96 16.82
CA LYS A 263 -10.73 15.76 16.01
C LYS A 263 -11.92 14.80 15.87
N SER A 264 -12.53 14.38 16.98
CA SER A 264 -13.65 13.41 16.94
C SER A 264 -14.87 13.98 16.24
N THR A 265 -15.16 15.29 16.39
CA THR A 265 -16.25 15.99 15.69
C THR A 265 -15.99 16.01 14.17
N ILE A 266 -14.79 16.40 13.77
CA ILE A 266 -14.38 16.43 12.35
C ILE A 266 -14.35 15.01 11.79
N ALA A 267 -13.82 14.02 12.54
CA ALA A 267 -13.82 12.61 12.11
C ALA A 267 -15.24 12.11 11.82
N ALA A 268 -16.21 12.40 12.69
CA ALA A 268 -17.61 11.99 12.50
C ALA A 268 -18.25 12.65 11.27
N ALA A 269 -18.02 13.95 11.06
CA ALA A 269 -18.54 14.67 9.90
C ALA A 269 -17.87 14.17 8.59
N LEU A 270 -16.55 13.99 8.59
CA LEU A 270 -15.79 13.48 7.47
C LEU A 270 -16.19 12.02 7.13
N GLY A 271 -16.46 11.19 8.15
CA GLY A 271 -16.97 9.83 8.00
C GLY A 271 -18.27 9.76 7.22
N LYS A 272 -19.21 10.65 7.55
CA LYS A 272 -20.47 10.80 6.81
C LYS A 272 -20.24 11.27 5.37
N ARG A 273 -19.37 12.28 5.19
CA ARG A 273 -19.07 12.88 3.88
C ARG A 273 -18.42 11.89 2.91
N LEU A 274 -17.47 11.05 3.40
CA LEU A 274 -16.70 10.10 2.60
C LEU A 274 -17.25 8.67 2.65
N ASN A 275 -18.33 8.44 3.38
CA ASN A 275 -18.91 7.11 3.63
C ASN A 275 -17.86 6.12 4.17
N ARG A 276 -17.10 6.55 5.22
CA ARG A 276 -16.05 5.75 5.84
C ARG A 276 -16.32 5.51 7.32
N ALA A 277 -15.89 4.35 7.80
CA ALA A 277 -15.94 4.03 9.22
C ALA A 277 -14.99 4.92 10.02
N VAL A 278 -15.48 5.45 11.13
CA VAL A 278 -14.70 6.25 12.08
C VAL A 278 -14.27 5.38 13.25
N ARG A 279 -13.04 5.57 13.71
CA ARG A 279 -12.49 4.94 14.92
C ARG A 279 -11.78 6.00 15.76
N ASP A 280 -11.96 5.91 17.08
CA ASP A 280 -11.23 6.75 18.03
C ASP A 280 -10.19 5.91 18.76
N SER A 281 -8.94 6.40 18.82
CA SER A 281 -7.84 5.65 19.46
C SER A 281 -7.99 5.58 20.97
N ASP A 282 -8.61 6.59 21.59
CA ASP A 282 -8.83 6.63 23.02
C ASP A 282 -9.88 5.57 23.41
N GLU A 283 -11.00 5.47 22.66
CA GLU A 283 -12.00 4.40 22.82
C GLU A 283 -11.40 3.00 22.61
N ALA A 284 -10.55 2.85 21.58
CA ALA A 284 -9.88 1.57 21.32
C ALA A 284 -8.91 1.19 22.44
N THR A 285 -8.25 2.17 23.04
CA THR A 285 -7.35 1.97 24.19
C THR A 285 -8.13 1.53 25.44
N GLU A 286 -9.25 2.19 25.74
CA GLU A 286 -10.12 1.81 26.85
C GLU A 286 -10.71 0.41 26.68
N ALA A 287 -11.20 0.09 25.49
CA ALA A 287 -11.75 -1.23 25.18
C ALA A 287 -10.70 -2.34 25.33
N GLN A 288 -9.46 -2.08 24.90
CA GLN A 288 -8.36 -3.04 25.05
C GLN A 288 -7.91 -3.20 26.50
N ALA A 289 -7.85 -2.11 27.25
CA ALA A 289 -7.41 -2.11 28.65
C ALA A 289 -8.49 -2.63 29.62
N GLY A 290 -9.76 -2.66 29.20
CA GLY A 290 -10.91 -3.00 30.03
C GLY A 290 -11.20 -1.98 31.12
N MET A 291 -10.69 -0.75 30.98
CA MET A 291 -10.84 0.34 31.96
C MET A 291 -10.72 1.71 31.28
N SER A 292 -11.28 2.74 31.91
CA SER A 292 -11.21 4.10 31.39
C SER A 292 -9.80 4.69 31.44
N ILE A 293 -9.51 5.66 30.56
CA ILE A 293 -8.22 6.37 30.54
C ILE A 293 -7.87 6.98 31.92
N PRO A 294 -8.79 7.67 32.62
CA PRO A 294 -8.51 8.15 33.97
C PRO A 294 -8.09 7.04 34.94
N GLN A 295 -8.72 5.85 34.86
CA GLN A 295 -8.34 4.70 35.68
C GLN A 295 -6.96 4.16 35.31
N ILE A 296 -6.60 4.10 34.02
CA ILE A 296 -5.27 3.70 33.59
C ILE A 296 -4.22 4.65 34.19
N PHE A 297 -4.44 5.97 34.09
CA PHE A 297 -3.54 6.97 34.68
C PHE A 297 -3.41 6.82 36.22
N ALA A 298 -4.52 6.63 36.91
CA ALA A 298 -4.52 6.53 38.36
C ALA A 298 -3.83 5.25 38.88
N LEU A 299 -4.04 4.12 38.19
CA LEU A 299 -3.58 2.81 38.65
C LEU A 299 -2.22 2.41 38.07
N ARG A 300 -1.88 2.86 36.86
CA ARG A 300 -0.70 2.35 36.12
C ARG A 300 0.23 3.46 35.62
N GLY A 301 -0.17 4.74 35.72
CA GLY A 301 0.60 5.89 35.30
C GLY A 301 0.57 6.18 33.78
N GLU A 302 1.18 7.30 33.38
CA GLU A 302 1.17 7.78 31.99
C GLU A 302 1.89 6.82 31.05
N ASP A 303 3.03 6.27 31.42
CA ASP A 303 3.79 5.35 30.55
C ASP A 303 3.00 4.09 30.20
N ALA A 304 2.21 3.55 31.12
CA ALA A 304 1.36 2.41 30.85
C ALA A 304 0.23 2.78 29.87
N PHE A 305 -0.38 3.96 30.06
CA PHE A 305 -1.35 4.49 29.11
C PHE A 305 -0.75 4.62 27.71
N ARG A 306 0.44 5.22 27.59
CA ARG A 306 1.11 5.40 26.31
C ARG A 306 1.45 4.09 25.59
N ARG A 307 1.84 3.05 26.35
CA ARG A 307 2.02 1.71 25.76
C ARG A 307 0.71 1.14 25.23
N SER A 308 -0.38 1.24 26.00
CA SER A 308 -1.71 0.78 25.57
C SER A 308 -2.22 1.55 24.35
N GLU A 309 -1.98 2.87 24.28
CA GLU A 309 -2.29 3.73 23.14
C GLU A 309 -1.54 3.25 21.90
N THR A 310 -0.24 2.99 21.98
CA THR A 310 0.59 2.45 20.88
C THR A 310 0.08 1.09 20.39
N GLU A 311 -0.29 0.19 21.30
CA GLU A 311 -0.86 -1.11 20.93
C GLU A 311 -2.22 -1.00 20.23
N ALA A 312 -3.09 -0.10 20.71
CA ALA A 312 -4.38 0.16 20.08
C ALA A 312 -4.19 0.75 18.66
N LEU A 313 -3.31 1.74 18.50
CA LEU A 313 -2.93 2.30 17.21
C LEU A 313 -2.38 1.24 16.27
N SER A 314 -1.51 0.34 16.74
CA SER A 314 -0.97 -0.76 15.94
C SER A 314 -2.05 -1.64 15.33
N LYS A 315 -3.16 -1.90 16.05
CA LYS A 315 -4.28 -2.70 15.55
C LYS A 315 -5.19 -1.90 14.59
N LEU A 316 -5.46 -0.64 14.91
CA LEU A 316 -6.29 0.23 14.08
C LEU A 316 -5.62 0.52 12.74
N CYS A 317 -4.35 0.88 12.75
CA CYS A 317 -3.62 1.31 11.55
C CYS A 317 -3.30 0.18 10.56
N ARG A 318 -3.48 -1.09 10.96
CA ARG A 318 -3.44 -2.23 10.03
C ARG A 318 -4.70 -2.34 9.16
N GLN A 319 -5.81 -1.77 9.58
CA GLN A 319 -7.03 -1.72 8.78
C GLN A 319 -6.89 -0.65 7.69
N SER A 320 -7.76 -0.73 6.67
CA SER A 320 -7.74 0.17 5.52
C SER A 320 -9.03 0.97 5.42
N GLY A 321 -8.94 2.19 4.89
CA GLY A 321 -10.11 3.02 4.57
C GLY A 321 -10.82 3.63 5.77
N LEU A 322 -10.18 3.68 6.93
CA LEU A 322 -10.74 4.29 8.14
C LEU A 322 -10.48 5.79 8.21
N ILE A 323 -11.29 6.46 9.04
CA ILE A 323 -10.95 7.75 9.61
C ILE A 323 -10.62 7.50 11.08
N ILE A 324 -9.39 7.85 11.47
CA ILE A 324 -8.87 7.61 12.82
C ILE A 324 -8.71 8.95 13.54
N SER A 325 -9.50 9.17 14.60
CA SER A 325 -9.29 10.25 15.55
C SER A 325 -8.32 9.78 16.63
N THR A 326 -7.23 10.53 16.85
CA THR A 326 -6.20 10.11 17.82
C THR A 326 -6.26 10.92 19.12
N GLY A 327 -5.75 10.33 20.20
CA GLY A 327 -5.43 11.06 21.43
C GLY A 327 -4.43 12.20 21.15
N GLY A 328 -4.59 13.35 21.81
CA GLY A 328 -3.71 14.51 21.56
C GLY A 328 -2.25 14.31 21.92
N GLY A 329 -1.91 13.24 22.60
CA GLY A 329 -0.54 12.88 22.98
C GLY A 329 0.08 11.76 22.16
N CYS A 330 -0.59 11.22 21.16
CA CYS A 330 -0.09 10.09 20.36
C CYS A 330 1.26 10.40 19.69
N VAL A 331 1.53 11.67 19.37
CA VAL A 331 2.78 12.14 18.74
C VAL A 331 3.97 12.20 19.70
N THR A 332 3.75 12.04 21.03
CA THR A 332 4.84 12.08 22.01
C THR A 332 5.71 10.81 21.99
N ARG A 333 5.21 9.74 21.35
CA ARG A 333 5.97 8.51 21.10
C ARG A 333 6.33 8.38 19.65
N GLN A 334 7.63 8.44 19.35
CA GLN A 334 8.15 8.35 17.99
C GLN A 334 7.77 7.02 17.30
N GLU A 335 7.61 5.95 18.07
CA GLU A 335 7.19 4.63 17.59
C GLU A 335 5.76 4.60 17.01
N ASN A 336 4.94 5.61 17.30
CA ASN A 336 3.61 5.74 16.71
C ASN A 336 3.67 6.25 15.25
N TYR A 337 4.72 6.99 14.89
CA TYR A 337 4.84 7.53 13.52
C TYR A 337 4.76 6.45 12.45
N PRO A 338 5.60 5.39 12.45
CA PRO A 338 5.51 4.35 11.43
C PRO A 338 4.17 3.61 11.44
N LEU A 339 3.50 3.49 12.57
CA LEU A 339 2.17 2.87 12.65
C LEU A 339 1.12 3.70 11.91
N LEU A 340 1.13 5.02 12.14
CA LEU A 340 0.19 5.96 11.50
C LEU A 340 0.51 6.14 10.01
N HIS A 341 1.80 6.24 9.66
CA HIS A 341 2.28 6.59 8.33
C HIS A 341 2.23 5.43 7.32
N GLN A 342 2.41 4.17 7.77
CA GLN A 342 2.46 3.01 6.87
C GLN A 342 1.27 2.90 5.92
N ASN A 343 0.06 3.24 6.39
CA ASN A 343 -1.17 3.19 5.59
C ASN A 343 -2.07 4.39 5.86
N GLY A 344 -1.52 5.53 6.27
CA GLY A 344 -2.29 6.71 6.62
C GLY A 344 -1.82 7.98 5.93
N ILE A 345 -2.78 8.89 5.73
CA ILE A 345 -2.55 10.31 5.48
C ILE A 345 -2.79 11.02 6.80
N ILE A 346 -1.74 11.60 7.38
CA ILE A 346 -1.78 12.21 8.71
C ILE A 346 -2.11 13.69 8.58
N ILE A 347 -3.27 14.10 9.09
CA ILE A 347 -3.76 15.47 9.04
C ILE A 347 -3.68 16.08 10.43
N TRP A 348 -2.91 17.15 10.55
CA TRP A 348 -2.87 17.93 11.77
C TRP A 348 -3.96 19.02 11.76
N LEU A 349 -4.94 18.90 12.66
CA LEU A 349 -5.95 19.91 12.90
C LEU A 349 -5.41 20.95 13.87
N THR A 350 -5.24 22.19 13.40
CA THR A 350 -4.85 23.34 14.23
C THR A 350 -6.07 24.09 14.73
N ARG A 351 -5.99 24.64 15.94
CA ARG A 351 -7.02 25.53 16.52
C ARG A 351 -6.37 26.51 17.48
N SER A 352 -6.97 27.70 17.59
CA SER A 352 -6.53 28.69 18.58
C SER A 352 -6.50 28.08 19.99
N ILE A 353 -5.38 28.26 20.70
CA ILE A 353 -5.18 27.66 22.02
C ILE A 353 -6.23 28.17 23.00
N ASP A 354 -6.55 29.46 22.93
CA ASP A 354 -7.52 30.12 23.80
C ASP A 354 -8.98 29.59 23.60
N ALA A 355 -9.24 28.94 22.45
CA ALA A 355 -10.52 28.33 22.13
C ALA A 355 -10.60 26.84 22.52
N LEU A 356 -9.54 26.27 23.12
CA LEU A 356 -9.50 24.84 23.48
C LEU A 356 -10.18 24.59 24.84
N PRO A 357 -11.17 23.68 24.94
CA PRO A 357 -11.79 23.30 26.21
C PRO A 357 -10.81 22.47 27.06
N THR A 358 -10.80 22.74 28.37
CA THR A 358 -9.93 22.05 29.34
C THR A 358 -10.64 20.97 30.16
N ASP A 359 -11.98 20.99 30.19
CA ASP A 359 -12.77 20.09 31.02
C ASP A 359 -12.67 18.62 30.60
N GLY A 360 -12.66 17.72 31.59
CA GLY A 360 -12.70 16.26 31.38
C GLY A 360 -11.40 15.61 30.89
N ARG A 361 -10.26 16.32 30.89
CA ARG A 361 -8.98 15.81 30.35
C ARG A 361 -7.85 15.88 31.38
N PRO A 362 -7.38 14.72 31.92
CA PRO A 362 -6.43 14.67 33.05
C PRO A 362 -5.14 15.48 32.85
N ILE A 363 -4.56 15.46 31.64
CA ILE A 363 -3.31 16.19 31.34
C ILE A 363 -3.58 17.69 31.12
N SER A 364 -4.64 18.05 30.39
CA SER A 364 -4.98 19.44 30.10
C SER A 364 -5.41 20.22 31.33
N GLN A 365 -5.96 19.54 32.36
CA GLN A 365 -6.32 20.17 33.64
C GLN A 365 -5.13 20.45 34.54
N ARG A 366 -4.01 19.75 34.34
CA ARG A 366 -2.79 19.88 35.16
C ARG A 366 -1.70 20.73 34.51
N SER A 367 -1.81 21.04 33.22
CA SER A 367 -0.77 21.70 32.44
C SER A 367 -1.28 23.02 31.87
N ASP A 368 -0.38 24.01 31.79
CA ASP A 368 -0.59 25.20 30.95
C ASP A 368 -0.73 24.77 29.49
N MET A 369 -1.87 25.12 28.87
CA MET A 369 -2.18 24.76 27.48
C MET A 369 -1.19 25.36 26.49
N HIS A 370 -0.68 26.55 26.75
CA HIS A 370 0.35 27.19 25.92
C HIS A 370 1.68 26.44 26.01
N ALA A 371 2.10 26.06 27.21
CA ALA A 371 3.30 25.25 27.42
C ALA A 371 3.16 23.86 26.77
N LEU A 372 1.99 23.22 26.90
CA LEU A 372 1.69 21.92 26.28
C LEU A 372 1.73 22.03 24.74
N TYR A 373 1.16 23.08 24.17
CA TYR A 373 1.20 23.33 22.74
C TYR A 373 2.64 23.57 22.25
N ALA A 374 3.40 24.41 22.93
CA ALA A 374 4.78 24.69 22.59
C ALA A 374 5.64 23.42 22.56
N ALA A 375 5.44 22.52 23.53
CA ALA A 375 6.14 21.23 23.58
C ALA A 375 5.73 20.27 22.45
N ARG A 376 4.44 20.26 22.04
CA ARG A 376 3.90 19.31 21.07
C ARG A 376 3.89 19.79 19.63
N LYS A 377 3.90 21.09 19.39
CA LYS A 377 3.89 21.66 18.03
C LYS A 377 4.95 21.06 17.11
N PRO A 378 6.25 20.98 17.51
CA PRO A 378 7.27 20.36 16.66
C PRO A 378 7.02 18.88 16.35
N LEU A 379 6.32 18.16 17.27
CA LEU A 379 5.98 16.77 17.08
C LEU A 379 4.83 16.61 16.08
N TYR A 380 3.80 17.48 16.15
CA TYR A 380 2.74 17.49 15.15
C TYR A 380 3.29 17.84 13.76
N GLU A 381 4.15 18.86 13.64
CA GLU A 381 4.81 19.24 12.40
C GLU A 381 5.63 18.10 11.80
N ARG A 382 6.28 17.30 12.62
CA ARG A 382 7.06 16.14 12.19
C ARG A 382 6.22 14.97 11.72
N PHE A 383 5.02 14.79 12.30
CA PHE A 383 4.16 13.64 12.03
C PHE A 383 3.21 13.90 10.85
N CYS A 384 2.80 15.14 10.59
CA CYS A 384 1.74 15.43 9.65
C CYS A 384 2.21 15.43 8.19
N ASP A 385 1.34 14.96 7.32
CA ASP A 385 1.44 15.14 5.87
C ASP A 385 0.73 16.44 5.43
N ILE A 386 -0.36 16.83 6.13
CA ILE A 386 -1.22 17.98 5.80
C ILE A 386 -1.57 18.73 7.07
N ILE A 387 -1.59 20.07 6.99
CA ILE A 387 -2.04 20.96 8.08
C ILE A 387 -3.36 21.61 7.67
N ILE A 388 -4.38 21.50 8.52
CA ILE A 388 -5.71 22.08 8.29
C ILE A 388 -6.11 22.97 9.47
N ASP A 389 -6.51 24.19 9.18
CA ASP A 389 -7.07 25.10 10.17
C ASP A 389 -8.50 24.70 10.53
N ASN A 390 -8.80 24.54 11.83
CA ASN A 390 -10.09 24.18 12.38
C ASN A 390 -10.64 25.26 13.32
N ASN A 391 -10.43 26.54 12.98
CA ASN A 391 -11.04 27.66 13.69
C ASN A 391 -12.44 28.04 13.13
N GLY A 392 -12.77 27.57 11.94
CA GLY A 392 -14.04 27.80 11.28
C GLY A 392 -15.14 26.84 11.67
N SER A 393 -16.13 26.69 10.80
CA SER A 393 -17.21 25.70 10.97
C SER A 393 -16.72 24.27 10.68
N VAL A 394 -17.47 23.28 11.17
CA VAL A 394 -17.19 21.86 10.87
C VAL A 394 -17.24 21.60 9.37
N GLU A 395 -18.21 22.20 8.69
CA GLU A 395 -18.41 22.06 7.25
C GLU A 395 -17.22 22.59 6.46
N SER A 396 -16.71 23.79 6.81
CA SER A 396 -15.55 24.40 6.15
C SER A 396 -14.28 23.57 6.35
N THR A 397 -14.08 23.03 7.55
CA THR A 397 -12.91 22.16 7.83
C THR A 397 -12.99 20.85 7.04
N VAL A 398 -14.17 20.20 6.97
CA VAL A 398 -14.38 18.99 6.18
C VAL A 398 -14.16 19.26 4.69
N GLU A 399 -14.61 20.41 4.19
CA GLU A 399 -14.35 20.82 2.80
C GLU A 399 -12.86 21.00 2.52
N SER A 400 -12.14 21.71 3.39
CA SER A 400 -10.69 21.90 3.28
C SER A 400 -9.94 20.56 3.29
N ILE A 401 -10.32 19.60 4.16
CA ILE A 401 -9.75 18.26 4.17
C ILE A 401 -10.03 17.55 2.84
N THR A 402 -11.29 17.57 2.38
CA THR A 402 -11.70 16.89 1.14
C THR A 402 -10.96 17.46 -0.08
N GLU A 403 -10.72 18.76 -0.11
CA GLU A 403 -9.96 19.41 -1.18
C GLU A 403 -8.47 19.03 -1.13
N ALA A 404 -7.87 19.01 0.05
CA ALA A 404 -6.45 18.63 0.23
C ALA A 404 -6.18 17.15 -0.08
N LEU A 405 -7.21 16.30 -0.11
CA LEU A 405 -7.12 14.87 -0.46
C LEU A 405 -7.32 14.59 -1.97
N LYS A 406 -7.70 15.58 -2.78
CA LYS A 406 -7.82 15.46 -4.25
C LYS A 406 -6.45 15.52 -4.94
#